data_e35389818d1c1bbb29bbd1d4e76bcdb2
#
_entry.id   e35389818d1c1bbb29bbd1d4e76bcdb2
#
_cell.length_a   1.000
_cell.length_b   1.000
_cell.length_c   1.000
_cell.angle_alpha   90.00
_cell.angle_beta   90.00
_cell.angle_gamma   90.00
#
_symmetry.space_group_name_H-M   'P 1'
#
loop_
_entity.id
_entity.type
_entity.pdbx_description
1 polymer ?
#
loop_
_entity_poly.entity_id
_entity_poly.type
_entity_poly.pdbx_seq_one_letter_code
_entity_poly.pdbx_strand_id
1 'polypeptide(L)'
;MGDYERHLGAWLRVFPREQILILSFEGDVISDPRSGLRKLYNFIGLQADFVPEDEKETVHKSWNWTRIVANYYAGPLRRIVNYRPVAGVLNRHDFLRRFAVSSEDSEYLRKQYLPQKDTLREMVGEMVDLWKYGEE
;
A
#
# COMPACT_ATOMS: atom_id res chain seq x y z
N MET A 1 1.29 2.04 12.21
CA MET A 1 2.15 1.06 11.59
C MET A 1 1.58 -0.32 11.84
N GLY A 2 1.53 -1.16 10.80
CA GLY A 2 0.63 -2.32 10.81
C GLY A 2 1.15 -3.49 11.63
N ASP A 3 0.62 -3.65 12.81
CA ASP A 3 0.67 -4.89 13.58
C ASP A 3 -0.39 -5.84 13.00
N TYR A 4 -0.10 -6.37 11.81
CA TYR A 4 -1.05 -7.19 11.04
C TYR A 4 -1.39 -8.48 11.77
N GLU A 5 -0.42 -9.13 12.43
CA GLU A 5 -0.62 -10.35 13.21
C GLU A 5 -1.70 -10.13 14.28
N ARG A 6 -1.54 -9.09 15.08
CA ARG A 6 -2.47 -8.76 16.16
C ARG A 6 -3.87 -8.42 15.63
N HIS A 7 -3.93 -7.60 14.58
CA HIS A 7 -5.22 -7.17 14.02
C HIS A 7 -5.94 -8.33 13.34
N LEU A 8 -5.24 -9.08 12.50
CA LEU A 8 -5.82 -10.24 11.81
C LEU A 8 -6.24 -11.32 12.80
N GLY A 9 -5.40 -11.60 13.81
CA GLY A 9 -5.74 -12.53 14.88
C GLY A 9 -6.97 -12.10 15.69
N ALA A 10 -7.19 -10.80 15.87
CA ALA A 10 -8.42 -10.30 16.50
C ALA A 10 -9.66 -10.55 15.63
N TRP A 11 -9.56 -10.32 14.32
CA TRP A 11 -10.64 -10.59 13.37
C TRP A 11 -10.97 -12.08 13.27
N LEU A 12 -9.96 -12.95 13.17
CA LEU A 12 -10.11 -14.40 13.06
C LEU A 12 -10.71 -15.05 14.33
N ARG A 13 -10.67 -14.38 15.48
CA ARG A 13 -11.37 -14.84 16.69
C ARG A 13 -12.88 -14.57 16.66
N VAL A 14 -13.32 -13.60 15.88
CA VAL A 14 -14.72 -13.16 15.82
C VAL A 14 -15.42 -13.69 14.57
N PHE A 15 -14.71 -13.71 13.45
CA PHE A 15 -15.26 -14.12 12.16
C PHE A 15 -14.63 -15.43 11.68
N PRO A 16 -15.42 -16.37 11.13
CA PRO A 16 -14.89 -17.53 10.45
C PRO A 16 -13.93 -17.14 9.31
N ARG A 17 -12.91 -17.96 9.06
CA ARG A 17 -11.89 -17.69 8.03
C ARG A 17 -12.51 -17.45 6.64
N GLU A 18 -13.59 -18.14 6.34
CA GLU A 18 -14.33 -18.08 5.08
C GLU A 18 -15.01 -16.73 4.85
N GLN A 19 -15.19 -15.94 5.89
CA GLN A 19 -15.78 -14.59 5.80
C GLN A 19 -14.72 -13.50 5.68
N ILE A 20 -13.43 -13.85 5.63
CA ILE A 20 -12.33 -12.90 5.55
C ILE A 20 -11.53 -13.14 4.28
N LEU A 21 -11.61 -12.19 3.34
CA LEU A 21 -10.72 -12.15 2.18
C LEU A 21 -9.50 -11.32 2.50
N ILE A 22 -8.33 -11.90 2.29
CA ILE A 22 -7.04 -11.22 2.44
C ILE A 22 -6.44 -11.09 1.05
N LEU A 23 -6.07 -9.86 0.69
CA LEU A 23 -5.41 -9.52 -0.57
C LEU A 23 -4.08 -8.85 -0.28
N SER A 24 -3.05 -9.21 -1.05
CA SER A 24 -1.77 -8.51 -1.03
C SER A 24 -1.87 -7.23 -1.84
N PHE A 25 -1.54 -6.10 -1.22
CA PHE A 25 -1.55 -4.81 -1.92
C PHE A 25 -0.59 -4.81 -3.10
N GLU A 26 0.64 -5.29 -2.90
CA GLU A 26 1.67 -5.34 -3.93
C GLU A 26 1.34 -6.37 -5.02
N GLY A 27 0.87 -7.55 -4.63
CA GLY A 27 0.56 -8.64 -5.55
C GLY A 27 -0.77 -8.47 -6.26
N ASP A 28 -1.85 -8.36 -5.47
CA ASP A 28 -3.22 -8.42 -5.98
C ASP A 28 -3.77 -7.06 -6.43
N VAL A 29 -3.21 -5.93 -5.93
CA VAL A 29 -3.72 -4.60 -6.28
C VAL A 29 -2.80 -3.89 -7.27
N ILE A 30 -1.47 -3.99 -7.10
CA ILE A 30 -0.51 -3.26 -7.94
C ILE A 30 -0.02 -4.11 -9.11
N SER A 31 0.48 -5.34 -8.84
CA SER A 31 1.12 -6.16 -9.87
C SER A 31 0.11 -6.84 -10.78
N ASP A 32 -0.97 -7.40 -10.21
CA ASP A 32 -2.03 -8.06 -10.97
C ASP A 32 -3.43 -7.70 -10.45
N PRO A 33 -3.92 -6.48 -10.76
CA PRO A 33 -5.24 -6.02 -10.33
C PRO A 33 -6.39 -6.93 -10.79
N ARG A 34 -6.26 -7.57 -11.97
CA ARG A 34 -7.27 -8.49 -12.49
C ARG A 34 -7.41 -9.74 -11.64
N SER A 35 -6.30 -10.32 -11.23
CA SER A 35 -6.31 -11.47 -10.33
C SER A 35 -6.92 -11.09 -8.99
N GLY A 36 -6.56 -9.95 -8.45
CA GLY A 36 -7.13 -9.43 -7.21
C GLY A 36 -8.64 -9.22 -7.29
N LEU A 37 -9.12 -8.58 -8.36
CA LEU A 37 -10.56 -8.41 -8.60
C LEU A 37 -11.28 -9.74 -8.76
N ARG A 38 -10.70 -10.70 -9.48
CA ARG A 38 -11.28 -12.04 -9.62
C ARG A 38 -11.43 -12.75 -8.28
N LYS A 39 -10.40 -12.67 -7.42
CA LYS A 39 -10.47 -13.20 -6.05
C LYS A 39 -11.60 -12.54 -5.26
N LEU A 40 -11.74 -11.21 -5.36
CA LEU A 40 -12.79 -10.45 -4.70
C LEU A 40 -14.19 -10.88 -5.19
N TYR A 41 -14.40 -10.94 -6.50
CA TYR A 41 -15.69 -11.32 -7.08
C TYR A 41 -16.10 -12.75 -6.70
N ASN A 42 -15.17 -13.69 -6.78
CA ASN A 42 -15.41 -15.06 -6.33
C ASN A 42 -15.79 -15.11 -4.85
N PHE A 43 -15.10 -14.32 -4.02
CA PHE A 43 -15.37 -14.28 -2.59
C PHE A 43 -16.78 -13.77 -2.26
N ILE A 44 -17.26 -12.74 -2.97
CA ILE A 44 -18.60 -12.18 -2.78
C ILE A 44 -19.68 -12.86 -3.63
N GLY A 45 -19.34 -13.91 -4.37
CA GLY A 45 -20.29 -14.69 -5.17
C GLY A 45 -20.76 -14.00 -6.47
N LEU A 46 -19.96 -13.06 -7.00
CA LEU A 46 -20.21 -12.42 -8.29
C LEU A 46 -19.48 -13.11 -9.43
N GLN A 47 -19.91 -12.82 -10.66
CA GLN A 47 -19.22 -13.30 -11.87
C GLN A 47 -17.80 -12.71 -11.94
N ALA A 48 -16.80 -13.59 -12.02
CA ALA A 48 -15.40 -13.21 -12.01
C ALA A 48 -14.88 -12.62 -13.35
N ASP A 49 -15.72 -12.57 -14.37
CA ASP A 49 -15.34 -12.15 -15.73
C ASP A 49 -15.51 -10.64 -15.97
N PHE A 50 -16.10 -9.94 -15.01
CA PHE A 50 -16.24 -8.49 -15.13
C PHE A 50 -14.89 -7.81 -14.92
N VAL A 51 -14.48 -7.02 -15.92
CA VAL A 51 -13.28 -6.19 -15.88
C VAL A 51 -13.71 -4.73 -16.02
N PRO A 52 -13.44 -3.87 -15.01
CA PRO A 52 -13.72 -2.44 -15.13
C PRO A 52 -12.93 -1.80 -16.28
N GLU A 53 -13.53 -0.84 -16.99
CA GLU A 53 -12.88 -0.15 -18.11
C GLU A 53 -11.62 0.62 -17.66
N ASP A 54 -11.61 1.11 -16.43
CA ASP A 54 -10.56 1.96 -15.82
C ASP A 54 -9.62 1.18 -14.89
N GLU A 55 -9.53 -0.14 -15.01
CA GLU A 55 -8.68 -0.98 -14.14
C GLU A 55 -7.22 -0.51 -14.03
N LYS A 56 -6.72 0.15 -15.08
CA LYS A 56 -5.33 0.66 -15.14
C LYS A 56 -5.20 2.11 -14.70
N GLU A 57 -6.31 2.78 -14.46
CA GLU A 57 -6.26 4.18 -14.05
C GLU A 57 -5.97 4.29 -12.57
N THR A 58 -4.83 4.89 -12.23
CA THR A 58 -4.50 5.18 -10.83
C THR A 58 -5.31 6.39 -10.38
N VAL A 59 -6.42 6.14 -9.72
CA VAL A 59 -7.21 7.15 -9.03
C VAL A 59 -6.43 7.55 -7.76
N HIS A 60 -6.38 8.81 -7.41
CA HIS A 60 -5.67 9.32 -6.23
C HIS A 60 -4.14 9.11 -6.23
N LYS A 61 -3.48 9.50 -7.33
CA LYS A 61 -2.00 9.59 -7.33
C LYS A 61 -1.54 10.43 -6.14
N SER A 62 -0.73 9.85 -5.28
CA SER A 62 -0.13 10.59 -4.16
C SER A 62 0.76 11.71 -4.71
N TRP A 63 0.75 12.83 -4.02
CA TRP A 63 1.67 13.92 -4.33
C TRP A 63 3.10 13.48 -4.02
N ASN A 64 4.06 13.91 -4.83
CA ASN A 64 5.45 13.72 -4.48
C ASN A 64 5.83 14.56 -3.26
N TRP A 65 6.96 14.23 -2.63
CA TRP A 65 7.42 14.89 -1.42
C TRP A 65 7.58 16.40 -1.59
N THR A 66 8.13 16.84 -2.71
CA THR A 66 8.30 18.27 -3.03
C THR A 66 6.98 19.02 -2.99
N ARG A 67 5.91 18.46 -3.56
CA ARG A 67 4.59 19.09 -3.54
C ARG A 67 3.95 19.09 -2.15
N ILE A 68 4.15 18.02 -1.38
CA ILE A 68 3.66 17.94 0.01
C ILE A 68 4.28 19.05 0.84
N VAL A 69 5.61 19.17 0.81
CA VAL A 69 6.36 20.19 1.56
C VAL A 69 6.01 21.60 1.07
N ALA A 70 5.95 21.82 -0.26
CA ALA A 70 5.55 23.08 -0.83
C ALA A 70 4.15 23.50 -0.34
N ASN A 71 3.19 22.59 -0.29
CA ASN A 71 1.85 22.89 0.24
C ASN A 71 1.85 23.18 1.74
N TYR A 72 2.71 22.49 2.51
CA TYR A 72 2.80 22.71 3.95
C TYR A 72 3.29 24.12 4.28
N TYR A 73 4.36 24.58 3.62
CA TYR A 73 4.97 25.88 3.88
C TYR A 73 4.36 27.04 3.09
N ALA A 74 3.56 26.79 2.06
CA ALA A 74 3.04 27.83 1.17
C ALA A 74 2.05 28.80 1.85
N GLY A 75 1.43 28.41 2.97
CA GLY A 75 0.46 29.26 3.66
C GLY A 75 -0.58 29.87 2.70
N PRO A 76 -0.65 31.22 2.60
CA PRO A 76 -1.60 31.89 1.70
C PRO A 76 -1.30 31.67 0.21
N LEU A 77 -0.08 31.31 -0.15
CA LEU A 77 0.35 31.01 -1.52
C LEU A 77 -0.04 29.61 -2.00
N ARG A 78 -0.74 28.84 -1.19
CA ARG A 78 -1.18 27.47 -1.51
C ARG A 78 -1.96 27.39 -2.83
N ARG A 79 -2.67 28.44 -3.23
CA ARG A 79 -3.36 28.53 -4.52
C ARG A 79 -2.37 28.47 -5.70
N ILE A 80 -1.20 29.11 -5.56
CA ILE A 80 -0.14 29.12 -6.60
C ILE A 80 0.49 27.73 -6.71
N VAL A 81 0.81 27.08 -5.57
CA VAL A 81 1.37 25.72 -5.54
C VAL A 81 0.42 24.70 -6.21
N ASN A 82 -0.89 24.91 -6.06
CA ASN A 82 -1.90 24.02 -6.64
C ASN A 82 -2.36 24.46 -8.04
N TYR A 83 -1.86 25.57 -8.58
CA TYR A 83 -2.13 25.95 -9.96
C TYR A 83 -1.57 24.90 -10.93
N ARG A 84 -2.41 24.42 -11.87
CA ARG A 84 -2.12 23.24 -12.71
C ARG A 84 -0.70 23.17 -13.30
N PRO A 85 -0.17 24.24 -13.96
CA PRO A 85 1.20 24.25 -14.48
C PRO A 85 2.26 24.07 -13.39
N VAL A 86 2.13 24.79 -12.27
CA VAL A 86 3.08 24.72 -11.15
C VAL A 86 3.03 23.36 -10.47
N ALA A 87 1.84 22.84 -10.21
CA ALA A 87 1.63 21.51 -9.67
C ALA A 87 2.19 20.42 -10.59
N GLY A 88 2.09 20.59 -11.90
CA GLY A 88 2.67 19.70 -12.91
C GLY A 88 4.20 19.62 -12.81
N VAL A 89 4.86 20.76 -12.65
CA VAL A 89 6.32 20.82 -12.46
C VAL A 89 6.72 20.19 -11.13
N LEU A 90 6.04 20.54 -10.04
CA LEU A 90 6.32 20.00 -8.72
C LEU A 90 6.10 18.48 -8.63
N ASN A 91 5.12 17.93 -9.37
CA ASN A 91 4.90 16.49 -9.43
C ASN A 91 5.90 15.75 -10.33
N ARG A 92 6.47 16.43 -11.33
CA ARG A 92 7.42 15.82 -12.26
C ARG A 92 8.81 15.71 -11.67
N HIS A 93 9.20 16.68 -10.85
CA HIS A 93 10.54 16.76 -10.28
C HIS A 93 10.48 16.67 -8.76
N ASP A 94 11.16 15.67 -8.21
CA ASP A 94 11.33 15.54 -6.76
C ASP A 94 12.59 16.29 -6.35
N PHE A 95 12.46 17.63 -6.17
CA PHE A 95 13.56 18.53 -5.83
C PHE A 95 14.06 18.33 -4.39
N LEU A 96 13.24 17.75 -3.54
CA LEU A 96 13.59 17.50 -2.15
C LEU A 96 14.11 16.07 -2.00
N ARG A 97 15.23 15.94 -1.33
CA ARG A 97 15.80 14.62 -1.02
C ARG A 97 14.80 13.84 -0.18
N ARG A 98 14.40 12.67 -0.62
CA ARG A 98 13.59 11.77 0.20
C ARG A 98 14.35 11.46 1.48
N PHE A 99 13.66 11.47 2.60
CA PHE A 99 14.24 10.93 3.83
C PHE A 99 14.51 9.45 3.58
N ALA A 100 15.79 9.09 3.51
CA ALA A 100 16.16 7.70 3.56
C ALA A 100 16.01 7.24 5.02
N VAL A 101 15.37 6.12 5.22
CA VAL A 101 15.34 5.45 6.53
C VAL A 101 16.80 5.13 6.87
N SER A 102 17.25 5.47 8.08
CA SER A 102 18.61 5.14 8.49
C SER A 102 18.78 3.62 8.57
N SER A 103 20.01 3.13 8.42
CA SER A 103 20.29 1.70 8.59
C SER A 103 19.91 1.22 10.00
N GLU A 104 20.06 2.07 11.00
CA GLU A 104 19.71 1.78 12.40
C GLU A 104 18.19 1.64 12.56
N ASP A 105 17.41 2.58 12.02
CA ASP A 105 15.95 2.52 12.04
C ASP A 105 15.43 1.31 11.26
N SER A 106 16.07 1.00 10.12
CA SER A 106 15.75 -0.17 9.31
C SER A 106 16.00 -1.47 10.09
N GLU A 107 17.13 -1.57 10.79
CA GLU A 107 17.45 -2.74 11.62
C GLU A 107 16.49 -2.86 12.81
N TYR A 108 16.15 -1.74 13.47
CA TYR A 108 15.14 -1.72 14.52
C TYR A 108 13.79 -2.24 14.03
N LEU A 109 13.32 -1.75 12.90
CA LEU A 109 12.06 -2.21 12.30
C LEU A 109 12.12 -3.70 11.93
N ARG A 110 13.23 -4.18 11.36
CA ARG A 110 13.41 -5.61 11.07
C ARG A 110 13.31 -6.46 12.34
N LYS A 111 14.01 -6.10 13.40
CA LYS A 111 13.95 -6.84 14.66
C LYS A 111 12.54 -6.86 15.26
N GLN A 112 11.78 -5.79 15.09
CA GLN A 112 10.42 -5.66 15.60
C GLN A 112 9.39 -6.48 14.81
N TYR A 113 9.51 -6.53 13.47
CA TYR A 113 8.46 -7.06 12.60
C TYR A 113 8.80 -8.40 11.93
N LEU A 114 10.09 -8.74 11.81
CA LEU A 114 10.48 -10.01 11.20
C LEU A 114 9.93 -11.25 11.93
N PRO A 115 9.89 -11.30 13.27
CA PRO A 115 9.33 -12.44 13.99
C PRO A 115 7.82 -12.66 13.71
N GLN A 116 7.09 -11.58 13.38
CA GLN A 116 5.66 -11.67 13.06
C GLN A 116 5.39 -12.32 11.69
N LYS A 117 6.41 -12.41 10.82
CA LYS A 117 6.29 -12.96 9.49
C LYS A 117 5.86 -14.43 9.50
N ASP A 118 6.40 -15.22 10.40
CA ASP A 118 6.09 -16.65 10.50
C ASP A 118 4.66 -16.88 11.00
N THR A 119 4.24 -16.14 12.02
CA THR A 119 2.84 -16.19 12.51
C THR A 119 1.85 -15.71 11.45
N LEU A 120 2.19 -14.64 10.72
CA LEU A 120 1.36 -14.18 9.59
C LEU A 120 1.30 -15.21 8.47
N ARG A 121 2.40 -15.92 8.17
CA ARG A 121 2.41 -17.00 7.18
C ARG A 121 1.45 -18.13 7.55
N GLU A 122 1.36 -18.48 8.81
CA GLU A 122 0.40 -19.46 9.30
C GLU A 122 -1.05 -19.00 9.11
N MET A 123 -1.31 -17.70 9.30
CA MET A 123 -2.66 -17.13 9.19
C MET A 123 -3.11 -16.91 7.74
N VAL A 124 -2.21 -16.50 6.84
CA VAL A 124 -2.54 -16.04 5.49
C VAL A 124 -1.95 -16.90 4.38
N GLY A 125 -1.11 -17.88 4.72
CA GLY A 125 -0.41 -18.74 3.76
C GLY A 125 0.73 -18.02 3.03
N GLU A 126 1.03 -18.48 1.81
CA GLU A 126 2.18 -18.03 1.03
C GLU A 126 2.13 -16.56 0.59
N MET A 127 1.01 -15.87 0.79
CA MET A 127 0.90 -14.44 0.45
C MET A 127 1.92 -13.55 1.16
N VAL A 128 2.46 -13.98 2.30
CA VAL A 128 3.48 -13.25 3.06
C VAL A 128 4.84 -13.25 2.36
N ASP A 129 5.08 -14.21 1.49
CA ASP A 129 6.34 -14.31 0.74
C ASP A 129 6.49 -13.24 -0.35
N LEU A 130 5.40 -12.56 -0.70
CA LEU A 130 5.43 -11.41 -1.59
C LEU A 130 6.07 -10.16 -0.95
N TRP A 131 6.25 -10.16 0.36
CA TRP A 131 6.94 -9.07 1.05
C TRP A 131 8.46 -9.25 0.96
N LYS A 132 9.01 -8.78 -0.14
CA LYS A 132 10.46 -8.68 -0.33
C LYS A 132 11.04 -7.57 0.54
N TYR A 133 11.16 -7.80 1.82
CA TYR A 133 11.86 -6.89 2.71
C TYR A 133 13.37 -7.18 2.68
N GLY A 134 14.10 -6.35 1.94
CA GLY A 134 15.54 -6.19 2.12
C GLY A 134 16.41 -7.32 1.57
N GLU A 135 16.11 -7.78 0.36
CA GLU A 135 17.05 -8.53 -0.49
C GLU A 135 17.74 -7.59 -1.49
N GLU A 136 18.20 -6.41 -1.04
CA GLU A 136 19.16 -5.55 -1.75
C GLU A 136 20.40 -5.35 -0.89
#